data_d61560f1a899efc1a666f19f6b818e9a
#
_entry.id   d61560f1a899efc1a666f19f6b818e9a
#
_cell.length_a   1.000
_cell.length_b   1.000
_cell.length_c   1.000
_cell.angle_alpha   90.00
_cell.angle_beta   90.00
_cell.angle_gamma   90.00
#
_symmetry.space_group_name_H-M   'P 1'
#
loop_
_entity.id
_entity.type
_entity.pdbx_description
1 polymer ?
#
loop_
_entity_poly.entity_id
_entity_poly.type
_entity_poly.pdbx_seq_one_letter_code
_entity_poly.pdbx_strand_id
1 'polypeptide(L)'
;MSVELIFHLNQNNMKARLTFNLPDDQHEFDLAVQSGKMYSALWDISQELRTLWKHEELSEEEWKMVERIRDKFYEILGDNQITLDK
;
A
#
# COMPACT_ATOMS: atom_id res chain seq x y z
N MET A 1 9.49 21.51 -17.19
CA MET A 1 8.73 22.12 -16.09
C MET A 1 9.01 21.38 -14.79
N SER A 2 9.28 22.11 -13.74
CA SER A 2 9.56 21.53 -12.43
C SER A 2 8.31 21.58 -11.56
N VAL A 3 7.96 20.44 -10.95
CA VAL A 3 6.80 20.33 -10.05
C VAL A 3 7.28 19.81 -8.70
N GLU A 4 6.74 20.38 -7.64
CA GLU A 4 7.11 20.05 -6.27
C GLU A 4 5.89 19.52 -5.51
N LEU A 5 6.07 18.38 -4.84
CA LEU A 5 5.08 17.85 -3.89
C LEU A 5 5.60 18.09 -2.48
N ILE A 6 4.74 18.62 -1.62
CA ILE A 6 5.07 18.93 -0.23
C ILE A 6 4.19 18.08 0.69
N PHE A 7 4.84 17.35 1.59
CA PHE A 7 4.16 16.52 2.58
C PHE A 7 4.36 17.12 3.97
N HIS A 8 3.28 17.24 4.72
CA HIS A 8 3.32 17.69 6.11
C HIS A 8 3.18 16.47 7.02
N LEU A 9 4.20 16.25 7.85
CA LEU A 9 4.22 15.14 8.79
C LEU A 9 3.79 15.65 10.16
N ASN A 10 2.69 15.09 10.67
CA ASN A 10 1.92 15.66 11.77
C ASN A 10 2.59 15.72 13.15
N GLN A 11 3.58 14.86 13.43
CA GLN A 11 4.03 14.69 14.79
C GLN A 11 5.11 15.65 15.24
N ASN A 12 5.84 16.29 14.33
CA ASN A 12 6.97 17.16 14.68
C ASN A 12 7.05 18.39 13.78
N ASN A 13 5.95 18.79 13.15
CA ASN A 13 5.95 19.87 12.16
C ASN A 13 6.98 19.67 11.05
N MET A 14 7.31 18.41 10.75
CA MET A 14 8.26 18.10 9.68
C MET A 14 7.58 18.23 8.32
N LYS A 15 8.37 18.63 7.34
CA LYS A 15 7.96 18.72 5.95
C LYS A 15 8.89 17.90 5.10
N ALA A 16 8.35 17.23 4.08
CA ALA A 16 9.14 16.57 3.07
C ALA A 16 8.76 17.13 1.70
N ARG A 17 9.75 17.28 0.83
CA ARG A 17 9.54 17.79 -0.53
C ARG A 17 10.11 16.81 -1.53
N LEU A 18 9.34 16.58 -2.60
CA LEU A 18 9.79 15.80 -3.74
C LEU A 18 9.67 16.70 -4.97
N THR A 19 10.75 16.83 -5.73
CA THR A 19 10.78 17.68 -6.92
C THR A 19 10.93 16.80 -8.17
N PHE A 20 10.13 17.10 -9.18
CA PHE A 20 10.09 16.35 -10.44
C PHE A 20 10.28 17.30 -11.62
N ASN A 21 11.10 16.90 -12.59
CA ASN A 21 11.24 17.61 -13.85
C ASN A 21 10.33 16.96 -14.89
N LEU A 22 9.30 17.67 -15.30
CA LEU A 22 8.36 17.15 -16.28
C LEU A 22 8.71 17.66 -17.69
N PRO A 23 8.59 16.84 -18.70
CA PRO A 23 7.98 15.49 -18.69
C PRO A 23 8.92 14.35 -18.34
N ASP A 24 10.21 14.59 -18.10
CA ASP A 24 11.21 13.53 -17.91
C ASP A 24 10.85 12.62 -16.73
N ASP A 25 10.37 13.18 -15.63
CA ASP A 25 10.01 12.44 -14.41
C ASP A 25 8.51 12.15 -14.31
N GLN A 26 7.79 12.12 -15.42
CA GLN A 26 6.33 11.98 -15.41
C GLN A 26 5.85 10.71 -14.71
N HIS A 27 6.52 9.58 -14.98
CA HIS A 27 6.14 8.29 -14.38
C HIS A 27 6.29 8.33 -12.86
N GLU A 28 7.42 8.83 -12.37
CA GLU A 28 7.71 8.93 -10.95
C GLU A 28 6.74 9.90 -10.25
N PHE A 29 6.41 11.01 -10.93
CA PHE A 29 5.45 11.97 -10.43
C PHE A 29 4.07 11.33 -10.28
N ASP A 30 3.61 10.62 -11.30
CA ASP A 30 2.31 9.95 -11.28
C ASP A 30 2.22 8.94 -10.14
N LEU A 31 3.28 8.16 -9.92
CA LEU A 31 3.35 7.20 -8.81
C LEU A 31 3.28 7.92 -7.46
N ALA A 32 4.01 9.02 -7.31
CA ALA A 32 4.01 9.77 -6.05
C ALA A 32 2.63 10.35 -5.74
N VAL A 33 1.94 10.89 -6.75
CA VAL A 33 0.59 11.44 -6.60
C VAL A 33 -0.42 10.35 -6.23
N GLN A 34 -0.25 9.15 -6.77
CA GLN A 34 -1.17 8.02 -6.55
C GLN A 34 -0.85 7.21 -5.29
N SER A 35 0.25 7.50 -4.60
CA SER A 35 0.74 6.66 -3.51
C SER A 35 -0.30 6.43 -2.41
N GLY A 36 -1.09 7.45 -2.05
CA GLY A 36 -2.13 7.32 -1.04
C GLY A 36 -3.23 6.35 -1.47
N LYS A 37 -3.62 6.40 -2.73
CA LYS A 37 -4.63 5.48 -3.28
C LYS A 37 -4.11 4.06 -3.34
N MET A 38 -2.84 3.88 -3.71
CA MET A 38 -2.20 2.56 -3.73
C MET A 38 -2.14 1.95 -2.34
N TYR A 39 -1.78 2.75 -1.33
CA TYR A 39 -1.79 2.30 0.06
C TYR A 39 -3.19 1.87 0.49
N SER A 40 -4.21 2.68 0.20
CA SER A 40 -5.59 2.36 0.55
C SER A 40 -6.08 1.08 -0.13
N ALA A 41 -5.71 0.85 -1.40
CA ALA A 41 -6.07 -0.37 -2.10
C ALA A 41 -5.44 -1.60 -1.44
N LEU A 42 -4.16 -1.53 -1.08
CA LEU A 42 -3.49 -2.61 -0.36
C LEU A 42 -4.12 -2.87 1.01
N TRP A 43 -4.49 -1.81 1.72
CA TRP A 43 -5.19 -1.91 2.99
C TRP A 43 -6.52 -2.64 2.82
N ASP A 44 -7.31 -2.26 1.80
CA ASP A 44 -8.61 -2.89 1.54
C ASP A 44 -8.45 -4.38 1.23
N ILE A 45 -7.43 -4.76 0.45
CA ILE A 45 -7.12 -6.16 0.18
C ILE A 45 -6.79 -6.90 1.48
N SER A 46 -5.98 -6.28 2.36
CA SER A 46 -5.62 -6.90 3.64
C SER A 46 -6.85 -7.13 4.51
N GLN A 47 -7.82 -6.19 4.50
CA GLN A 47 -9.05 -6.33 5.26
C GLN A 47 -9.97 -7.42 4.70
N GLU A 48 -10.05 -7.55 3.38
CA GLU A 48 -10.79 -8.64 2.74
C GLU A 48 -10.22 -10.00 3.11
N LEU A 49 -8.91 -10.15 3.09
CA LEU A 49 -8.24 -11.38 3.49
C LEU A 49 -8.51 -11.69 4.96
N ARG A 50 -8.49 -10.67 5.82
CA ARG A 50 -8.80 -10.83 7.25
C ARG A 50 -10.25 -11.28 7.45
N THR A 51 -11.19 -10.71 6.70
CA THR A 51 -12.61 -11.08 6.77
C THR A 51 -12.79 -12.54 6.38
N LEU A 52 -12.19 -12.97 5.27
CA LEU A 52 -12.24 -14.36 4.85
C LEU A 52 -11.64 -15.30 5.90
N TRP A 53 -10.53 -14.91 6.51
CA TRP A 53 -9.85 -15.70 7.51
C TRP A 53 -10.66 -15.88 8.80
N LYS A 54 -11.33 -14.80 9.26
CA LYS A 54 -11.92 -14.77 10.60
C LYS A 54 -13.44 -14.96 10.63
N HIS A 55 -14.13 -14.57 9.58
CA HIS A 55 -15.58 -14.39 9.64
C HIS A 55 -16.37 -15.24 8.65
N GLU A 56 -15.73 -15.85 7.66
CA GLU A 56 -16.41 -16.67 6.69
C GLU A 56 -16.40 -18.14 7.11
N GLU A 57 -17.51 -18.84 6.81
CA GLU A 57 -17.56 -20.28 6.98
C GLU A 57 -16.90 -20.93 5.77
N LEU A 58 -15.67 -21.34 5.93
CA LEU A 58 -14.88 -21.96 4.88
C LEU A 58 -14.72 -23.45 5.11
N SER A 59 -14.71 -24.22 4.03
CA SER A 59 -14.25 -25.60 4.09
C SER A 59 -12.75 -25.61 4.43
N GLU A 60 -12.25 -26.78 4.85
CA GLU A 60 -10.83 -26.92 5.17
C GLU A 60 -9.94 -26.54 3.97
N GLU A 61 -10.33 -26.96 2.78
CA GLU A 61 -9.57 -26.65 1.56
C GLU A 61 -9.58 -25.16 1.23
N GLU A 62 -10.74 -24.53 1.36
CA GLU A 62 -10.88 -23.09 1.15
C GLU A 62 -10.06 -22.32 2.17
N TRP A 63 -10.11 -22.72 3.42
CA TRP A 63 -9.36 -22.07 4.49
C TRP A 63 -7.85 -22.15 4.24
N LYS A 64 -7.35 -23.30 3.81
CA LYS A 64 -5.93 -23.45 3.46
C LYS A 64 -5.53 -22.56 2.30
N MET A 65 -6.41 -22.38 1.31
CA MET A 65 -6.14 -21.51 0.18
C MET A 65 -6.10 -20.04 0.62
N VAL A 66 -7.03 -19.61 1.45
CA VAL A 66 -7.04 -18.24 1.99
C VAL A 66 -5.77 -17.97 2.80
N GLU A 67 -5.38 -18.93 3.64
CA GLU A 67 -4.14 -18.82 4.42
C GLU A 67 -2.93 -18.65 3.51
N ARG A 68 -2.84 -19.46 2.47
CA ARG A 68 -1.74 -19.40 1.50
C ARG A 68 -1.68 -18.05 0.81
N ILE A 69 -2.83 -17.53 0.36
CA ILE A 69 -2.90 -16.22 -0.30
C ILE A 69 -2.51 -15.12 0.67
N ARG A 70 -3.02 -15.17 1.91
CA ARG A 70 -2.69 -14.18 2.93
C ARG A 70 -1.20 -14.16 3.22
N ASP A 71 -0.60 -15.32 3.43
CA ASP A 71 0.83 -15.43 3.72
C ASP A 71 1.66 -14.89 2.56
N LYS A 72 1.26 -15.21 1.33
CA LYS A 72 1.96 -14.70 0.14
C LYS A 72 1.82 -13.20 -0.01
N PHE A 73 0.64 -12.66 0.28
CA PHE A 73 0.39 -11.23 0.24
C PHE A 73 1.33 -10.48 1.20
N TYR A 74 1.42 -10.92 2.45
CA TYR A 74 2.30 -10.28 3.43
C TYR A 74 3.78 -10.51 3.13
N GLU A 75 4.14 -11.64 2.54
CA GLU A 75 5.50 -11.89 2.06
C GLU A 75 5.89 -10.87 0.99
N ILE A 76 5.01 -10.63 0.02
CA ILE A 76 5.25 -9.64 -1.05
C ILE A 76 5.39 -8.24 -0.47
N LEU A 77 4.52 -7.87 0.48
CA LEU A 77 4.63 -6.56 1.14
C LEU A 77 5.98 -6.42 1.84
N GLY A 78 6.40 -7.46 2.58
CA GLY A 78 7.67 -7.46 3.29
C GLY A 78 8.87 -7.34 2.34
N ASP A 79 8.82 -8.06 1.23
CA ASP A 79 9.88 -8.01 0.21
C ASP A 79 10.00 -6.62 -0.41
N ASN A 80 8.92 -5.87 -0.44
CA ASN A 80 8.88 -4.51 -0.97
C ASN A 80 8.96 -3.45 0.13
N GLN A 81 9.20 -3.85 1.36
CA GLN A 81 9.33 -2.96 2.52
C GLN A 81 8.09 -2.09 2.75
N ILE A 82 6.91 -2.65 2.46
CA ILE A 82 5.64 -1.97 2.66
C ILE A 82 5.01 -2.44 3.97
N THR A 83 4.62 -1.48 4.81
CA THR A 83 3.95 -1.74 6.08
C THR A 83 2.55 -1.15 6.03
N LEU A 84 1.54 -1.97 6.38
CA LEU A 84 0.14 -1.55 6.41
C LEU A 84 -0.32 -1.29 7.84
N ASP A 85 0.28 -0.32 8.49
CA ASP A 85 -0.11 0.07 9.85
C ASP A 85 -1.07 1.26 9.79
N LYS A 86 -2.19 1.12 10.47
CA LYS A 86 -3.13 2.22 10.67
C LYS A 86 -3.48 2.36 12.13
#